data_ee76bc2ca75826ea0636cf9e73a38258
#
_entry.id   ee76bc2ca75826ea0636cf9e73a38258
#
_cell.length_a   1.000
_cell.length_b   1.000
_cell.length_c   1.000
_cell.angle_alpha   90.00
_cell.angle_beta   90.00
_cell.angle_gamma   90.00
#
_symmetry.space_group_name_H-M   'P 1'
#
loop_
_entity.id
_entity.type
_entity.pdbx_description
1 polymer ?
#
loop_
_entity_poly.entity_id
_entity_poly.type
_entity_poly.pdbx_seq_one_letter_code
_entity_poly.pdbx_strand_id
1 'polypeptide(L)'
;MRKLTIDSSVIIASLLEKEPRHQEALKIWESVLSGENIAIMPYSVLVEVVAAIRRRTGSEDLACEVRKEILEIENLSFVVLDQKAATEASDLAIQTAVRGMDALVIQVVREFETELITFDEEMIQKAGKGQLRPPV
;
A
#
# COMPACT_ATOMS: atom_id res chain seq x y z
N MET A 1 12.08 -5.95 13.92
CA MET A 1 11.78 -5.40 12.58
C MET A 1 10.47 -6.01 12.06
N ARG A 2 9.52 -5.16 11.72
CA ARG A 2 8.23 -5.61 11.14
C ARG A 2 8.28 -5.53 9.63
N LYS A 3 7.55 -6.42 8.97
CA LYS A 3 7.34 -6.36 7.51
C LYS A 3 5.93 -5.83 7.27
N LEU A 4 5.84 -4.70 6.59
CA LEU A 4 4.59 -3.99 6.38
C LEU A 4 4.21 -3.98 4.90
N THR A 5 2.90 -4.00 4.63
CA THR A 5 2.36 -3.59 3.34
C THR A 5 1.47 -2.38 3.61
N ILE A 6 1.90 -1.24 3.12
CA ILE A 6 1.27 0.05 3.42
C ILE A 6 0.40 0.46 2.26
N ASP A 7 -0.90 0.59 2.51
CA ASP A 7 -1.86 1.05 1.52
C ASP A 7 -1.61 2.52 1.14
N SER A 8 -1.98 2.88 -0.08
CA SER A 8 -1.80 4.24 -0.59
C SER A 8 -2.41 5.32 0.32
N SER A 9 -3.54 5.02 0.96
CA SER A 9 -4.21 5.98 1.87
C SER A 9 -3.28 6.48 2.98
N VAL A 10 -2.47 5.58 3.54
CA VAL A 10 -1.54 5.91 4.62
C VAL A 10 -0.36 6.73 4.09
N ILE A 11 0.19 6.33 2.95
CA ILE A 11 1.33 7.06 2.34
C ILE A 11 0.89 8.48 1.95
N ILE A 12 -0.28 8.60 1.32
CA ILE A 12 -0.82 9.91 0.94
C ILE A 12 -0.99 10.79 2.18
N ALA A 13 -1.56 10.25 3.26
CA ALA A 13 -1.74 10.98 4.50
C ALA A 13 -0.41 11.41 5.12
N SER A 14 0.64 10.59 4.97
CA SER A 14 1.98 10.94 5.48
C SER A 14 2.61 12.10 4.72
N LEU A 15 2.25 12.28 3.46
CA LEU A 15 2.81 13.32 2.59
C LEU A 15 2.02 14.63 2.61
N LEU A 16 0.77 14.62 3.04
CA LEU A 16 -0.12 15.79 3.02
C LEU A 16 -0.51 16.18 4.44
N GLU A 17 0.06 17.28 4.93
CA GLU A 17 -0.13 17.76 6.32
C GLU A 17 -1.59 17.99 6.71
N LYS A 18 -2.46 18.31 5.74
CA LYS A 18 -3.87 18.61 6.01
C LYS A 18 -4.72 17.36 6.21
N GLU A 19 -4.18 16.18 5.96
CA GLU A 19 -4.91 14.95 6.18
C GLU A 19 -5.18 14.72 7.67
N PRO A 20 -6.42 14.30 8.05
CA PRO A 20 -6.77 14.14 9.47
C PRO A 20 -5.87 13.21 10.26
N ARG A 21 -5.33 12.17 9.62
CA ARG A 21 -4.46 11.18 10.28
C ARG A 21 -3.00 11.33 9.89
N HIS A 22 -2.61 12.54 9.50
CA HIS A 22 -1.26 12.83 9.05
C HIS A 22 -0.17 12.39 10.05
N GLN A 23 -0.32 12.73 11.32
CA GLN A 23 0.69 12.42 12.33
C GLN A 23 0.87 10.92 12.53
N GLU A 24 -0.22 10.18 12.55
CA GLU A 24 -0.18 8.72 12.66
C GLU A 24 0.50 8.10 11.44
N ALA A 25 0.11 8.54 10.24
CA ALA A 25 0.67 8.08 8.99
C ALA A 25 2.16 8.40 8.89
N LEU A 26 2.56 9.59 9.32
CA LEU A 26 3.96 10.04 9.28
C LEU A 26 4.85 9.14 10.13
N LYS A 27 4.40 8.73 11.31
CA LYS A 27 5.16 7.81 12.17
C LYS A 27 5.40 6.47 11.49
N ILE A 28 4.38 5.95 10.82
CA ILE A 28 4.48 4.69 10.09
C ILE A 28 5.50 4.84 8.95
N TRP A 29 5.37 5.89 8.16
CA TRP A 29 6.26 6.14 7.04
C TRP A 29 7.71 6.35 7.48
N GLU A 30 7.92 7.12 8.54
CA GLU A 30 9.25 7.35 9.11
C GLU A 30 9.91 6.06 9.58
N SER A 31 9.15 5.09 10.07
CA SER A 31 9.70 3.80 10.48
C SER A 31 10.32 3.03 9.32
N VAL A 32 9.78 3.20 8.11
CA VAL A 32 10.34 2.60 6.91
C VAL A 32 11.55 3.40 6.43
N LEU A 33 11.45 4.73 6.43
CA LEU A 33 12.56 5.59 6.03
C LEU A 33 13.81 5.38 6.88
N SER A 34 13.62 5.17 8.17
CA SER A 34 14.73 4.96 9.12
C SER A 34 15.31 3.55 9.10
N GLY A 35 14.63 2.60 8.46
CA GLY A 35 15.04 1.19 8.45
C GLY A 35 14.58 0.40 9.67
N GLU A 36 13.78 0.99 10.54
CA GLU A 36 13.18 0.27 11.67
C GLU A 36 12.26 -0.85 11.18
N ASN A 37 11.52 -0.59 10.11
CA ASN A 37 10.64 -1.57 9.47
C ASN A 37 10.93 -1.63 7.97
N ILE A 38 10.54 -2.73 7.33
CA ILE A 38 10.60 -2.85 5.87
C ILE A 38 9.18 -2.85 5.32
N ALA A 39 9.03 -2.39 4.09
CA ALA A 39 7.75 -2.37 3.40
C ALA A 39 7.84 -3.12 2.07
N ILE A 40 6.82 -3.92 1.79
CA ILE A 40 6.68 -4.66 0.53
C ILE A 40 5.30 -4.32 -0.01
N MET A 41 5.24 -3.74 -1.20
CA MET A 41 4.00 -3.21 -1.77
C MET A 41 3.86 -3.54 -3.24
N PRO A 42 2.63 -3.64 -3.75
CA PRO A 42 2.46 -3.73 -5.20
C PRO A 42 2.74 -2.40 -5.88
N TYR A 43 3.18 -2.42 -7.13
CA TYR A 43 3.42 -1.20 -7.90
C TYR A 43 2.19 -0.31 -8.03
N SER A 44 0.99 -0.89 -7.92
CA SER A 44 -0.26 -0.11 -7.95
C SER A 44 -0.31 0.97 -6.88
N VAL A 45 0.30 0.72 -5.72
CA VAL A 45 0.38 1.71 -4.63
C VAL A 45 1.20 2.93 -5.07
N LEU A 46 2.32 2.71 -5.75
CA LEU A 46 3.12 3.82 -6.30
C LEU A 46 2.29 4.70 -7.22
N VAL A 47 1.54 4.07 -8.14
CA VAL A 47 0.71 4.80 -9.11
C VAL A 47 -0.37 5.61 -8.39
N GLU A 48 -1.04 5.02 -7.41
CA GLU A 48 -2.08 5.71 -6.66
C GLU A 48 -1.56 6.90 -5.87
N VAL A 49 -0.40 6.74 -5.21
CA VAL A 49 0.22 7.83 -4.44
C VAL A 49 0.60 8.98 -5.36
N VAL A 50 1.32 8.70 -6.43
CA VAL A 50 1.77 9.73 -7.38
C VAL A 50 0.58 10.45 -8.01
N ALA A 51 -0.45 9.71 -8.41
CA ALA A 51 -1.67 10.30 -8.98
C ALA A 51 -2.38 11.21 -7.99
N ALA A 52 -2.48 10.81 -6.71
CA ALA A 52 -3.11 11.62 -5.68
C ALA A 52 -2.35 12.93 -5.42
N ILE A 53 -1.02 12.86 -5.35
CA ILE A 53 -0.19 14.06 -5.17
C ILE A 53 -0.39 15.01 -6.33
N ARG A 54 -0.36 14.51 -7.57
CA ARG A 54 -0.57 15.33 -8.76
C ARG A 54 -1.94 16.04 -8.72
N ARG A 55 -3.00 15.31 -8.41
CA ARG A 55 -4.35 15.88 -8.41
C ARG A 55 -4.56 16.88 -7.28
N ARG A 56 -4.09 16.55 -6.08
CA ARG A 56 -4.36 17.38 -4.90
C ARG A 56 -3.50 18.64 -4.84
N THR A 57 -2.27 18.57 -5.32
CA THR A 57 -1.36 19.72 -5.29
C THR A 57 -1.36 20.52 -6.58
N GLY A 58 -1.81 19.93 -7.69
CA GLY A 58 -1.75 20.55 -9.00
C GLY A 58 -0.33 20.62 -9.58
N SER A 59 0.66 20.02 -8.93
CA SER A 59 2.08 20.14 -9.28
C SER A 59 2.63 18.88 -9.91
N GLU A 60 3.04 18.97 -11.18
CA GLU A 60 3.77 17.90 -11.85
C GLU A 60 5.15 17.69 -11.23
N ASP A 61 5.84 18.79 -10.91
CA ASP A 61 7.17 18.73 -10.33
C ASP A 61 7.17 18.00 -8.99
N LEU A 62 6.19 18.29 -8.13
CA LEU A 62 6.08 17.63 -6.84
C LEU A 62 5.77 16.14 -7.01
N ALA A 63 4.88 15.79 -7.93
CA ALA A 63 4.56 14.38 -8.20
C ALA A 63 5.80 13.62 -8.70
N CYS A 64 6.59 14.21 -9.58
CA CYS A 64 7.85 13.62 -10.04
C CYS A 64 8.86 13.44 -8.92
N GLU A 65 8.98 14.42 -8.05
CA GLU A 65 9.88 14.35 -6.89
C GLU A 65 9.47 13.25 -5.92
N VAL A 66 8.19 13.14 -5.61
CA VAL A 66 7.65 12.10 -4.72
C VAL A 66 7.94 10.71 -5.31
N ARG A 67 7.67 10.52 -6.60
CA ARG A 67 7.95 9.25 -7.27
C ARG A 67 9.43 8.87 -7.15
N LYS A 68 10.31 9.82 -7.41
CA LYS A 68 11.76 9.60 -7.34
C LYS A 68 12.16 9.20 -5.92
N GLU A 69 11.71 9.94 -4.92
CA GLU A 69 12.04 9.66 -3.53
C GLU A 69 11.56 8.29 -3.08
N ILE A 70 10.32 7.93 -3.43
CA ILE A 70 9.76 6.62 -3.07
C ILE A 70 10.58 5.49 -3.68
N LEU A 71 10.94 5.61 -4.95
CA LEU A 71 11.72 4.58 -5.64
C LEU A 71 13.15 4.43 -5.12
N GLU A 72 13.66 5.43 -4.40
CA GLU A 72 15.00 5.40 -3.82
C GLU A 72 15.05 4.90 -2.36
N ILE A 73 13.91 4.60 -1.75
CA ILE A 73 13.88 4.13 -0.36
C ILE A 73 14.43 2.70 -0.29
N GLU A 74 15.53 2.51 0.45
CA GLU A 74 16.18 1.20 0.57
C GLU A 74 15.29 0.11 1.17
N ASN A 75 14.52 0.47 2.17
CA ASN A 75 13.74 -0.49 2.96
C ASN A 75 12.34 -0.74 2.40
N LEU A 76 12.12 -0.35 1.16
CA LEU A 76 10.84 -0.49 0.49
C LEU A 76 11.06 -1.21 -0.84
N SER A 77 10.29 -2.28 -1.04
CA SER A 77 10.34 -3.07 -2.28
C SER A 77 8.97 -3.07 -2.94
N PHE A 78 8.95 -2.94 -4.26
CA PHE A 78 7.74 -3.08 -5.05
C PHE A 78 7.70 -4.43 -5.72
N VAL A 79 6.52 -5.05 -5.74
CA VAL A 79 6.28 -6.37 -6.31
C VAL A 79 5.62 -6.23 -7.67
N VAL A 80 6.16 -6.95 -8.64
CA VAL A 80 5.62 -6.97 -10.01
C VAL A 80 4.29 -7.73 -10.01
N LEU A 81 3.32 -7.20 -10.75
CA LEU A 81 2.04 -7.88 -10.99
C LEU A 81 2.22 -8.86 -12.16
N ASP A 82 2.48 -10.12 -11.83
CA ASP A 82 2.54 -11.19 -12.81
C ASP A 82 1.20 -11.95 -12.91
N GLN A 83 1.15 -12.96 -13.74
CA GLN A 83 -0.08 -13.74 -13.94
C GLN A 83 -0.54 -14.42 -12.66
N LYS A 84 0.39 -14.98 -11.89
CA LYS A 84 0.07 -15.65 -10.62
C LYS A 84 -0.53 -14.67 -9.62
N ALA A 85 0.12 -13.53 -9.43
CA ALA A 85 -0.37 -12.50 -8.51
C ALA A 85 -1.74 -11.96 -8.94
N ALA A 86 -1.94 -11.74 -10.23
CA ALA A 86 -3.22 -11.27 -10.76
C ALA A 86 -4.34 -12.29 -10.54
N THR A 87 -4.05 -13.57 -10.72
CA THR A 87 -5.02 -14.65 -10.49
C THR A 87 -5.39 -14.72 -9.00
N GLU A 88 -4.41 -14.69 -8.12
CA GLU A 88 -4.63 -14.71 -6.67
C GLU A 88 -5.41 -13.47 -6.20
N ALA A 89 -5.10 -12.29 -6.72
CA ALA A 89 -5.84 -11.07 -6.41
C ALA A 89 -7.28 -11.14 -6.91
N SER A 90 -7.51 -11.74 -8.09
CA SER A 90 -8.84 -11.95 -8.62
C SER A 90 -9.67 -12.86 -7.73
N ASP A 91 -9.07 -13.94 -7.22
CA ASP A 91 -9.72 -14.84 -6.27
C ASP A 91 -10.13 -14.10 -4.99
N LEU A 92 -9.24 -13.25 -4.46
CA LEU A 92 -9.55 -12.43 -3.30
C LEU A 92 -10.72 -11.47 -3.55
N ALA A 93 -10.74 -10.84 -4.72
CA ALA A 93 -11.82 -9.94 -5.09
C ALA A 93 -13.16 -10.69 -5.18
N ILE A 94 -13.16 -11.91 -5.73
CA ILE A 94 -14.35 -12.76 -5.79
C ILE A 94 -14.83 -13.15 -4.39
N GLN A 95 -13.90 -13.55 -3.51
CA GLN A 95 -14.23 -14.03 -2.17
C GLN A 95 -14.70 -12.90 -1.24
N THR A 96 -14.13 -11.73 -1.35
CA THR A 96 -14.30 -10.64 -0.36
C THR A 96 -15.06 -9.44 -0.90
N ALA A 97 -15.25 -9.35 -2.21
CA ALA A 97 -15.89 -8.20 -2.89
C ALA A 97 -15.14 -6.87 -2.67
N VAL A 98 -13.83 -6.90 -2.37
CA VAL A 98 -13.03 -5.67 -2.35
C VAL A 98 -12.82 -5.16 -3.77
N ARG A 99 -12.50 -3.87 -3.88
CA ARG A 99 -12.14 -3.28 -5.17
C ARG A 99 -10.82 -3.87 -5.68
N GLY A 100 -10.65 -3.87 -7.01
CA GLY A 100 -9.49 -4.49 -7.64
C GLY A 100 -8.15 -4.01 -7.11
N MET A 101 -7.98 -2.70 -6.90
CA MET A 101 -6.73 -2.14 -6.38
C MET A 101 -6.46 -2.60 -4.94
N ASP A 102 -7.50 -2.74 -4.13
CA ASP A 102 -7.39 -3.25 -2.76
C ASP A 102 -7.02 -4.74 -2.76
N ALA A 103 -7.57 -5.51 -3.71
CA ALA A 103 -7.23 -6.91 -3.86
C ALA A 103 -5.74 -7.11 -4.16
N LEU A 104 -5.13 -6.22 -4.94
CA LEU A 104 -3.70 -6.27 -5.23
C LEU A 104 -2.86 -6.06 -3.96
N VAL A 105 -3.29 -5.17 -3.08
CA VAL A 105 -2.62 -4.92 -1.80
C VAL A 105 -2.74 -6.14 -0.89
N ILE A 106 -3.94 -6.69 -0.76
CA ILE A 106 -4.21 -7.86 0.09
C ILE A 106 -3.42 -9.07 -0.40
N GLN A 107 -3.32 -9.26 -1.72
CA GLN A 107 -2.56 -10.34 -2.30
C GLN A 107 -1.08 -10.29 -1.87
N VAL A 108 -0.47 -9.11 -1.87
CA VAL A 108 0.91 -8.94 -1.40
C VAL A 108 1.03 -9.26 0.09
N VAL A 109 0.08 -8.82 0.90
CA VAL A 109 0.04 -9.16 2.33
C VAL A 109 0.09 -10.68 2.53
N ARG A 110 -0.71 -11.41 1.78
CA ARG A 110 -0.78 -12.88 1.89
C ARG A 110 0.49 -13.56 1.41
N GLU A 111 0.98 -13.15 0.23
CA GLU A 111 2.14 -13.78 -0.37
C GLU A 111 3.41 -13.59 0.45
N PHE A 112 3.61 -12.41 0.99
CA PHE A 112 4.83 -12.06 1.72
C PHE A 112 4.67 -12.09 3.24
N GLU A 113 3.51 -12.48 3.73
CA GLU A 113 3.22 -12.56 5.17
C GLU A 113 3.56 -11.27 5.91
N THR A 114 3.10 -10.16 5.34
CA THR A 114 3.29 -8.82 5.91
C THR A 114 2.08 -8.41 6.75
N GLU A 115 2.25 -7.34 7.52
CA GLU A 115 1.17 -6.70 8.24
C GLU A 115 0.55 -5.63 7.36
N LEU A 116 -0.77 -5.67 7.17
CA LEU A 116 -1.49 -4.67 6.41
C LEU A 116 -1.66 -3.39 7.22
N ILE A 117 -1.20 -2.27 6.66
CA ILE A 117 -1.38 -0.95 7.24
C ILE A 117 -2.27 -0.14 6.31
N THR A 118 -3.49 0.14 6.73
CA THR A 118 -4.47 0.91 5.96
C THR A 118 -5.40 1.69 6.89
N PHE A 119 -5.96 2.78 6.40
CA PHE A 119 -6.99 3.55 7.10
C PHE A 119 -8.41 3.17 6.64
N ASP A 120 -8.53 2.26 5.70
CA ASP A 120 -9.82 1.81 5.18
C ASP A 120 -10.38 0.68 6.04
N GLU A 121 -11.40 0.97 6.85
CA GLU A 121 -12.04 0.00 7.74
C GLU A 121 -12.63 -1.19 6.98
N GLU A 122 -13.23 -0.95 5.83
CA GLU A 122 -13.79 -2.00 5.00
C GLU A 122 -12.70 -2.96 4.53
N MET A 123 -11.56 -2.40 4.12
CA MET A 123 -10.41 -3.19 3.68
C MET A 123 -9.85 -4.05 4.81
N ILE A 124 -9.76 -3.49 6.02
CA ILE A 124 -9.30 -4.24 7.20
C ILE A 124 -10.19 -5.45 7.44
N GLN A 125 -11.51 -5.25 7.45
CA GLN A 125 -12.47 -6.32 7.68
C GLN A 125 -12.41 -7.39 6.61
N LYS A 126 -12.39 -6.99 5.34
CA LYS A 126 -12.38 -7.91 4.21
C LYS A 126 -11.04 -8.64 4.07
N ALA A 127 -9.93 -7.97 4.35
CA ALA A 127 -8.61 -8.60 4.34
C ALA A 127 -8.51 -9.71 5.40
N GLY A 128 -9.03 -9.46 6.60
CA GLY A 128 -9.09 -10.46 7.65
C GLY A 128 -9.85 -11.70 7.25
N LYS A 129 -11.00 -11.53 6.59
CA LYS A 129 -11.79 -12.64 6.07
C LYS A 129 -11.05 -13.41 4.98
N GLY A 130 -10.38 -12.69 4.08
CA GLY A 130 -9.58 -13.31 3.03
C GLY A 130 -8.41 -14.12 3.57
N GLN A 131 -7.79 -13.68 4.67
CA GLN A 131 -6.69 -14.38 5.32
C GLN A 131 -7.15 -15.66 6.04
N LEU A 132 -8.38 -15.69 6.52
CA LEU A 132 -8.92 -16.84 7.25
C LEU A 132 -9.30 -18.00 6.35
N ARG A 133 -9.40 -17.78 5.05
CA ARG A 133 -9.73 -18.83 4.09
C ARG A 133 -8.46 -19.41 3.50
N PRO A 134 -8.26 -20.75 3.59
CA PRO A 134 -7.13 -21.37 2.92
C PRO A 134 -7.25 -21.14 1.40
N PRO A 135 -6.14 -20.96 0.71
CA PRO A 135 -6.17 -20.87 -0.75
C PRO A 135 -6.73 -22.18 -1.32
N VAL A 136 -7.63 -22.03 -2.24
CA VAL A 136 -8.25 -23.18 -2.91
C VAL A 136 -7.37 -23.66 -4.04
#